data_b3bb583f62ab2dea13784524aba56095
#
_entry.id   b3bb583f62ab2dea13784524aba56095
#
_cell.length_a   1.000
_cell.length_b   1.000
_cell.length_c   1.000
_cell.angle_alpha   90.00
_cell.angle_beta   90.00
_cell.angle_gamma   90.00
#
_symmetry.space_group_name_H-M   'P 1'
#
loop_
_entity.id
_entity.type
_entity.pdbx_description
1 polymer ?
#
loop_
_entity_poly.entity_id
_entity_poly.type
_entity_poly.pdbx_seq_one_letter_code
_entity_poly.pdbx_strand_id
1 'polypeptide(L)'
;MGTGFHGGFGSTKGSRIKIRIFTPIYFEGTVKVNGIVRDISRRVYQRNDINFHYIDKDTGQTNLQRMLKGNAPYGRDGKPLELHHTLQKEVGPMVEIHETTHQEYKRILHGLRGSGESFRNDKELDSQYRNFKRAYWKWRAQQYLKGENK
;
A
#
# COMPACT_ATOMS: atom_id res chain seq x y z
N MET A 1 -24.25 -10.32 -13.47
CA MET A 1 -24.17 -10.01 -12.71
C MET A 1 -24.52 -9.63 -12.30
N GLY A 2 -24.64 -9.66 -12.50
CA GLY A 2 -24.82 -9.41 -11.65
C GLY A 2 -25.01 -8.72 -11.50
N THR A 3 -25.58 -8.64 -11.64
CA THR A 3 -25.76 -8.01 -11.02
C THR A 3 -26.47 -7.50 -10.73
N GLY A 4 -26.96 -7.64 -10.75
CA GLY A 4 -27.52 -7.30 -9.99
C GLY A 4 -27.93 -6.53 -10.01
N PHE A 5 -28.43 -6.32 -10.03
CA PHE A 5 -28.73 -5.71 -9.43
C PHE A 5 -29.64 -5.53 -9.60
N HIS A 6 -30.18 -5.95 -9.61
CA HIS A 6 -30.74 -5.98 -8.98
C HIS A 6 -31.20 -5.79 -8.41
N GLY A 7 -31.64 -5.72 -8.73
CA GLY A 7 -31.91 -5.71 -7.66
C GLY A 7 -31.94 -5.24 -7.25
N GLY A 8 -32.24 -5.04 -7.11
CA GLY A 8 -32.04 -4.86 -6.07
C GLY A 8 -31.77 -4.25 -5.88
N PHE A 9 -32.04 -4.03 -5.88
CA PHE A 9 -31.62 -3.60 -5.01
C PHE A 9 -32.19 -3.09 -4.66
N GLY A 10 -32.50 -3.30 -4.57
CA GLY A 10 -32.73 -3.21 -3.58
C GLY A 10 -32.85 -2.79 -3.19
N SER A 11 -33.11 -2.93 -2.94
CA SER A 11 -32.93 -2.82 -2.12
C SER A 11 -32.71 -2.48 -1.78
N THR A 12 -32.92 -2.62 -1.86
CA THR A 12 -32.40 -2.53 -1.28
C THR A 12 -32.12 -2.38 -0.91
N LYS A 13 -32.42 -2.67 -0.99
CA LYS A 13 -31.79 -2.81 -0.39
C LYS A 13 -31.10 -2.93 -0.21
N GLY A 14 -31.69 -2.76 -0.08
CA GLY A 14 -30.52 -3.05 0.23
C GLY A 14 -29.50 -3.72 -0.25
N SER A 15 -29.70 -4.29 -1.01
CA SER A 15 -28.55 -4.84 -1.40
C SER A 15 -27.68 -3.80 -1.90
N ARG A 16 -26.77 -3.58 -1.35
CA ARG A 16 -25.86 -2.64 -1.77
C ARG A 16 -24.68 -3.32 -2.28
N ILE A 17 -24.09 -2.76 -3.28
CA ILE A 17 -22.83 -3.22 -3.78
C ILE A 17 -21.79 -2.75 -2.80
N LYS A 18 -21.09 -3.71 -2.24
CA LYS A 18 -19.97 -3.37 -1.41
C LYS A 18 -18.77 -3.20 -2.29
N ILE A 19 -18.28 -1.97 -2.39
CA ILE A 19 -17.05 -1.71 -3.11
C ILE A 19 -15.91 -1.98 -2.16
N ARG A 20 -15.09 -2.94 -2.50
CA ARG A 20 -13.90 -3.20 -1.70
C ARG A 20 -12.86 -2.16 -2.04
N ILE A 21 -12.51 -1.35 -1.06
CA ILE A 21 -11.45 -0.38 -1.21
C ILE A 21 -10.09 -1.06 -1.12
N PHE A 22 -10.00 -2.08 -0.29
CA PHE A 22 -8.74 -2.79 -0.06
C PHE A 22 -8.90 -4.28 -0.32
N THR A 23 -7.82 -4.90 -0.79
CA THR A 23 -7.73 -6.35 -0.92
C THR A 23 -6.53 -6.81 -0.10
N PRO A 24 -6.72 -7.72 0.85
CA PRO A 24 -5.61 -8.24 1.63
C PRO A 24 -4.82 -9.26 0.81
N ILE A 25 -3.50 -9.12 0.82
CA ILE A 25 -2.60 -10.09 0.18
C ILE A 25 -1.47 -10.39 1.16
N TYR A 26 -0.73 -11.46 0.89
CA TYR A 26 0.45 -11.77 1.66
C TYR A 26 1.66 -11.60 0.75
N PHE A 27 2.54 -10.67 1.11
CA PHE A 27 3.77 -10.42 0.37
C PHE A 27 4.88 -11.27 0.97
N GLU A 28 5.61 -11.98 0.11
CA GLU A 28 6.75 -12.79 0.53
C GLU A 28 8.01 -12.25 -0.10
N GLY A 29 9.03 -12.04 0.69
CA GLY A 29 10.29 -11.55 0.17
C GLY A 29 11.31 -11.34 1.26
N THR A 30 12.55 -11.05 0.82
CA THR A 30 13.65 -10.76 1.72
C THR A 30 14.39 -9.52 1.23
N VAL A 31 15.07 -8.86 2.15
CA VAL A 31 15.99 -7.77 1.82
C VAL A 31 17.26 -7.96 2.63
N LYS A 32 18.32 -7.26 2.23
CA LYS A 32 19.56 -7.28 2.99
C LYS A 32 19.70 -5.97 3.76
N VAL A 33 20.05 -6.09 5.01
CA VAL A 33 20.38 -4.94 5.86
C VAL A 33 21.76 -5.21 6.44
N ASN A 34 22.71 -4.37 6.10
CA ASN A 34 24.11 -4.56 6.53
C ASN A 34 24.64 -5.95 6.16
N GLY A 35 24.28 -6.42 4.95
CA GLY A 35 24.71 -7.71 4.45
C GLY A 35 23.98 -8.91 5.00
N ILE A 36 23.04 -8.71 5.91
CA ILE A 36 22.29 -9.80 6.53
C ILE A 36 20.91 -9.88 5.86
N VAL A 37 20.54 -11.09 5.43
CA VAL A 37 19.25 -11.34 4.82
C VAL A 37 18.17 -11.31 5.89
N ARG A 38 17.11 -10.54 5.65
CA ARG A 38 15.98 -10.44 6.57
C ARG A 38 14.70 -10.75 5.83
N ASP A 39 13.83 -11.50 6.47
CA ASP A 39 12.51 -11.82 5.94
C ASP A 39 11.61 -10.61 6.16
N ILE A 40 11.07 -10.08 5.07
CA ILE A 40 10.17 -8.92 5.14
C ILE A 40 8.74 -9.29 4.76
N SER A 41 8.45 -10.59 4.72
CA SER A 41 7.13 -11.09 4.36
C SER A 41 6.07 -10.58 5.35
N ARG A 42 4.92 -10.17 4.82
CA ARG A 42 3.88 -9.59 5.66
C ARG A 42 2.58 -9.46 4.89
N ARG A 43 1.51 -9.27 5.64
CA ARG A 43 0.20 -8.96 5.08
C ARG A 43 0.19 -7.51 4.62
N VAL A 44 -0.36 -7.25 3.43
CA VAL A 44 -0.54 -5.88 2.95
C VAL A 44 -1.98 -5.74 2.47
N TYR A 45 -2.62 -4.65 2.88
CA TYR A 45 -3.95 -4.30 2.39
C TYR A 45 -3.77 -3.36 1.21
N GLN A 46 -4.01 -3.89 0.00
CA GLN A 46 -3.78 -3.16 -1.25
C GLN A 46 -5.01 -2.36 -1.63
N ARG A 47 -4.79 -1.12 -2.08
CA ARG A 47 -5.89 -0.32 -2.62
C ARG A 47 -6.26 -0.85 -4.00
N ASN A 48 -7.56 -0.87 -4.27
CA ASN A 48 -8.06 -1.35 -5.55
C ASN A 48 -8.24 -0.22 -6.56
N ASP A 49 -7.90 1.02 -6.20
CA ASP A 49 -8.16 2.18 -7.05
C ASP A 49 -6.89 2.84 -7.57
N ILE A 50 -5.78 2.11 -7.62
CA ILE A 50 -4.55 2.67 -8.18
C ILE A 50 -4.68 2.73 -9.70
N ASN A 51 -4.44 3.91 -10.26
CA ASN A 51 -4.40 4.06 -11.70
C ASN A 51 -2.95 3.87 -12.15
N PHE A 52 -2.64 2.68 -12.66
CA PHE A 52 -1.27 2.34 -13.06
C PHE A 52 -0.80 3.14 -14.26
N HIS A 53 -1.70 3.69 -15.01
CA HIS A 53 -1.38 4.44 -16.23
C HIS A 53 -1.42 5.96 -16.04
N TYR A 54 -1.64 6.41 -14.81
CA TYR A 54 -1.59 7.84 -14.51
C TYR A 54 -0.20 8.38 -14.84
N ILE A 55 -0.15 9.51 -15.53
CA ILE A 55 1.11 10.12 -15.96
C ILE A 55 1.41 11.31 -15.06
N ASP A 56 2.59 11.30 -14.44
CA ASP A 56 3.07 12.41 -13.65
C ASP A 56 3.50 13.53 -14.59
N LYS A 57 2.93 14.70 -14.40
CA LYS A 57 3.18 15.83 -15.31
C LYS A 57 4.61 16.33 -15.24
N ASP A 58 5.25 16.20 -14.09
CA ASP A 58 6.61 16.72 -13.92
C ASP A 58 7.66 15.85 -14.58
N THR A 59 7.48 14.53 -14.53
CA THR A 59 8.48 13.60 -15.06
C THR A 59 8.05 12.89 -16.34
N GLY A 60 6.75 12.89 -16.65
CA GLY A 60 6.21 12.13 -17.78
C GLY A 60 6.15 10.64 -17.54
N GLN A 61 6.44 10.19 -16.32
CA GLN A 61 6.41 8.76 -16.01
C GLN A 61 5.01 8.32 -15.60
N THR A 62 4.64 7.10 -15.98
CA THR A 62 3.41 6.51 -15.47
C THR A 62 3.65 5.98 -14.07
N ASN A 63 2.54 5.75 -13.35
CA ASN A 63 2.64 5.11 -12.04
C ASN A 63 3.32 3.75 -12.16
N LEU A 64 3.01 3.00 -13.21
CA LEU A 64 3.64 1.70 -13.42
C LEU A 64 5.16 1.83 -13.56
N GLN A 65 5.62 2.83 -14.33
CA GLN A 65 7.05 3.06 -14.48
C GLN A 65 7.71 3.44 -13.17
N ARG A 66 7.05 4.27 -12.37
CA ARG A 66 7.55 4.64 -11.06
C ARG A 66 7.71 3.42 -10.16
N MET A 67 6.68 2.58 -10.15
CA MET A 67 6.67 1.40 -9.28
C MET A 67 7.73 0.39 -9.69
N LEU A 68 7.97 0.24 -10.99
CA LEU A 68 9.02 -0.67 -11.46
C LEU A 68 10.41 -0.22 -11.01
N LYS A 69 10.57 1.05 -10.68
CA LYS A 69 11.81 1.58 -10.11
C LYS A 69 11.83 1.53 -8.58
N GLY A 70 10.77 1.05 -7.97
CA GLY A 70 10.67 0.97 -6.52
C GLY A 70 10.07 2.19 -5.85
N ASN A 71 9.44 3.08 -6.62
CA ASN A 71 8.81 4.28 -6.10
C ASN A 71 7.30 4.06 -5.97
N ALA A 72 6.70 4.70 -4.98
CA ALA A 72 5.27 4.61 -4.78
C ALA A 72 4.52 5.29 -5.93
N PRO A 73 3.35 4.76 -6.31
CA PRO A 73 2.53 5.44 -7.31
C PRO A 73 1.84 6.63 -6.69
N TYR A 74 1.41 7.56 -7.55
CA TYR A 74 0.57 8.67 -7.08
C TYR A 74 -0.85 8.20 -6.87
N GLY A 75 -1.44 8.60 -5.74
CA GLY A 75 -2.83 8.33 -5.45
C GLY A 75 -3.74 9.40 -6.03
N ARG A 76 -5.03 9.29 -5.70
CA ARG A 76 -6.01 10.24 -6.19
C ARG A 76 -5.82 11.65 -5.65
N ASP A 77 -5.14 11.77 -4.52
CA ASP A 77 -4.84 13.07 -3.93
C ASP A 77 -3.68 13.76 -4.64
N GLY A 78 -3.11 13.14 -5.67
CA GLY A 78 -1.99 13.71 -6.42
C GLY A 78 -0.67 13.58 -5.71
N LYS A 79 -0.60 12.79 -4.64
CA LYS A 79 0.60 12.57 -3.85
C LYS A 79 0.94 11.10 -3.84
N PRO A 80 2.23 10.75 -3.64
CA PRO A 80 2.59 9.33 -3.58
C PRO A 80 1.85 8.61 -2.46
N LEU A 81 1.42 7.39 -2.74
CA LEU A 81 0.82 6.55 -1.71
C LEU A 81 1.86 6.20 -0.66
N GLU A 82 1.39 5.94 0.54
CA GLU A 82 2.26 5.55 1.63
C GLU A 82 1.89 4.16 2.12
N LEU A 83 2.90 3.45 2.58
CA LEU A 83 2.70 2.15 3.22
C LEU A 83 2.77 2.38 4.73
N HIS A 84 1.65 2.20 5.39
CA HIS A 84 1.50 2.49 6.81
C HIS A 84 1.42 1.20 7.60
N HIS A 85 2.21 1.09 8.68
CA HIS A 85 2.14 -0.06 9.58
C HIS A 85 0.84 0.02 10.40
N THR A 86 -0.02 -0.98 10.26
CA THR A 86 -1.28 -0.94 10.99
C THR A 86 -1.09 -1.12 12.48
N LEU A 87 -0.03 -1.81 12.88
CA LEU A 87 0.29 -2.05 14.29
C LEU A 87 1.52 -1.28 14.73
N GLN A 88 2.05 -0.41 13.88
CA GLN A 88 3.26 0.37 14.13
C GLN A 88 4.43 -0.50 14.58
N LYS A 89 4.58 -1.63 13.94
CA LYS A 89 5.59 -2.61 14.28
C LYS A 89 6.26 -3.09 13.00
N GLU A 90 7.58 -3.09 12.99
CA GLU A 90 8.36 -3.65 11.88
C GLU A 90 8.98 -4.96 12.38
N VAL A 91 8.73 -6.09 11.77
CA VAL A 91 7.88 -6.37 10.64
C VAL A 91 6.43 -6.47 11.10
N GLY A 92 5.51 -5.87 10.33
CA GLY A 92 4.11 -5.94 10.69
C GLY A 92 3.23 -5.63 9.50
N PRO A 93 1.92 -5.86 9.64
CA PRO A 93 0.98 -5.63 8.53
C PRO A 93 1.01 -4.19 8.06
N MET A 94 0.80 -4.01 6.75
CA MET A 94 0.85 -2.70 6.12
C MET A 94 -0.46 -2.42 5.38
N VAL A 95 -0.73 -1.13 5.16
CA VAL A 95 -1.84 -0.71 4.33
C VAL A 95 -1.38 0.38 3.38
N GLU A 96 -1.87 0.32 2.12
CA GLU A 96 -1.61 1.36 1.14
C GLU A 96 -2.64 2.47 1.36
N ILE A 97 -2.19 3.64 1.77
CA ILE A 97 -3.11 4.75 2.05
C ILE A 97 -2.63 6.02 1.39
N HIS A 98 -3.56 6.95 1.20
CA HIS A 98 -3.22 8.28 0.71
C HIS A 98 -2.45 9.03 1.78
N GLU A 99 -1.58 9.93 1.35
CA GLU A 99 -0.80 10.74 2.28
C GLU A 99 -1.71 11.54 3.21
N THR A 100 -2.78 12.11 2.67
CA THR A 100 -3.71 12.89 3.48
C THR A 100 -4.35 12.04 4.57
N THR A 101 -4.74 10.81 4.24
CA THR A 101 -5.29 9.88 5.22
C THR A 101 -4.24 9.49 6.25
N HIS A 102 -3.01 9.28 5.80
CA HIS A 102 -1.92 8.91 6.69
C HIS A 102 -1.64 10.01 7.72
N GLN A 103 -1.67 11.28 7.29
CA GLN A 103 -1.46 12.40 8.20
C GLN A 103 -2.54 12.44 9.28
N GLU A 104 -3.78 12.20 8.90
CA GLU A 104 -4.88 12.16 9.84
C GLU A 104 -4.72 11.00 10.82
N TYR A 105 -4.34 9.85 10.32
CA TYR A 105 -4.09 8.67 11.13
C TYR A 105 -3.00 8.91 12.15
N LYS A 106 -1.92 9.55 11.71
CA LYS A 106 -0.80 9.86 12.60
C LYS A 106 -1.25 10.71 13.77
N ARG A 107 -2.06 11.71 13.49
CA ARG A 107 -2.54 12.61 14.53
C ARG A 107 -3.37 11.87 15.57
N ILE A 108 -4.24 10.96 15.12
CA ILE A 108 -5.07 10.17 16.00
C ILE A 108 -4.22 9.20 16.83
N LEU A 109 -3.30 8.52 16.16
CA LEU A 109 -2.48 7.51 16.83
C LEU A 109 -1.51 8.12 17.83
N HIS A 110 -1.00 9.32 17.54
CA HIS A 110 -0.10 9.99 18.47
C HIS A 110 -0.84 10.43 19.75
N GLY A 111 -2.15 10.62 19.64
CA GLY A 111 -2.93 10.90 20.83
C GLY A 111 -3.15 9.69 21.73
N LEU A 112 -2.98 8.50 21.15
CA LEU A 112 -3.20 7.27 21.89
C LEU A 112 -1.91 6.62 22.37
N ARG A 113 -0.78 6.99 21.79
CA ARG A 113 0.51 6.37 22.09
C ARG A 113 1.51 7.45 22.45
N GLY A 114 2.38 7.10 23.38
CA GLY A 114 3.47 7.99 23.71
C GLY A 114 4.46 8.10 22.56
N SER A 115 5.15 9.24 22.48
CA SER A 115 6.23 9.38 21.52
C SER A 115 7.35 8.44 21.92
N GLY A 116 8.11 7.99 20.95
CA GLY A 116 9.25 7.14 21.24
C GLY A 116 9.02 5.65 21.05
N GLU A 117 7.80 5.26 20.73
CA GLU A 117 7.51 3.84 20.49
C GLU A 117 7.71 3.47 19.04
N SER A 118 8.23 4.35 18.22
CA SER A 118 8.45 4.08 16.81
C SER A 118 9.71 3.25 16.63
N PHE A 119 9.64 2.25 15.75
CA PHE A 119 10.82 1.46 15.37
C PHE A 119 11.87 2.33 14.64
N ARG A 120 11.50 3.54 14.23
CA ARG A 120 12.39 4.40 13.45
C ARG A 120 13.62 4.84 14.22
N ASN A 121 13.61 4.69 15.53
CA ASN A 121 14.81 4.92 16.33
C ASN A 121 15.82 3.78 16.20
N ASP A 122 15.40 2.64 15.63
CA ASP A 122 16.29 1.52 15.34
C ASP A 122 16.71 1.63 13.89
N LYS A 123 17.98 1.92 13.64
CA LYS A 123 18.47 2.16 12.30
C LYS A 123 18.31 0.96 11.39
N GLU A 124 18.45 -0.24 11.93
CA GLU A 124 18.33 -1.45 11.11
C GLU A 124 16.88 -1.70 10.73
N LEU A 125 15.95 -1.50 11.64
CA LEU A 125 14.54 -1.68 11.32
C LEU A 125 14.06 -0.59 10.37
N ASP A 126 14.56 0.63 10.51
CA ASP A 126 14.21 1.69 9.58
C ASP A 126 14.73 1.38 8.18
N SER A 127 15.96 0.89 8.07
CA SER A 127 16.53 0.46 6.79
C SER A 127 15.72 -0.69 6.19
N GLN A 128 15.34 -1.65 7.03
CA GLN A 128 14.55 -2.78 6.59
C GLN A 128 13.22 -2.30 6.01
N TYR A 129 12.57 -1.36 6.66
CA TYR A 129 11.30 -0.81 6.21
C TYR A 129 11.46 -0.08 4.88
N ARG A 130 12.51 0.74 4.74
CA ARG A 130 12.75 1.44 3.48
C ARG A 130 13.04 0.47 2.33
N ASN A 131 13.81 -0.57 2.61
CA ASN A 131 14.12 -1.58 1.60
C ASN A 131 12.87 -2.40 1.25
N PHE A 132 12.03 -2.67 2.24
CA PHE A 132 10.75 -3.33 2.00
C PHE A 132 9.89 -2.50 1.04
N LYS A 133 9.79 -1.19 1.26
CA LYS A 133 8.93 -0.37 0.41
C LYS A 133 9.36 -0.44 -1.05
N ARG A 134 10.65 -0.36 -1.31
CA ARG A 134 11.15 -0.47 -2.69
C ARG A 134 10.84 -1.82 -3.29
N ALA A 135 11.11 -2.87 -2.58
CA ALA A 135 10.86 -4.22 -3.06
C ALA A 135 9.39 -4.46 -3.30
N TYR A 136 8.56 -3.96 -2.41
CA TYR A 136 7.12 -4.12 -2.49
C TYR A 136 6.53 -3.44 -3.73
N TRP A 137 6.89 -2.18 -3.98
CA TRP A 137 6.31 -1.47 -5.12
C TRP A 137 6.74 -2.09 -6.44
N LYS A 138 7.98 -2.58 -6.53
CA LYS A 138 8.42 -3.30 -7.72
C LYS A 138 7.60 -4.58 -7.92
N TRP A 139 7.43 -5.33 -6.86
CA TRP A 139 6.64 -6.55 -6.89
C TRP A 139 5.19 -6.26 -7.28
N ARG A 140 4.62 -5.20 -6.73
CA ARG A 140 3.24 -4.81 -6.99
C ARG A 140 3.04 -4.55 -8.49
N ALA A 141 3.99 -3.83 -9.10
CA ALA A 141 3.94 -3.54 -10.52
C ALA A 141 4.06 -4.81 -11.35
N GLN A 142 4.93 -5.72 -10.94
CA GLN A 142 5.12 -6.98 -11.65
C GLN A 142 3.86 -7.85 -11.57
N GLN A 143 3.18 -7.84 -10.44
CA GLN A 143 1.92 -8.57 -10.32
C GLN A 143 0.86 -7.99 -11.23
N TYR A 144 0.79 -6.67 -11.33
CA TYR A 144 -0.15 -6.03 -12.23
C TYR A 144 0.12 -6.43 -13.69
N LEU A 145 1.39 -6.41 -14.08
CA LEU A 145 1.77 -6.79 -15.45
C LEU A 145 1.43 -8.24 -15.75
N LYS A 146 1.62 -9.13 -14.79
CA LYS A 146 1.24 -10.52 -14.97
C LYS A 146 -0.26 -10.68 -15.15
N GLY A 147 -1.04 -9.90 -14.38
CA GLY A 147 -2.49 -9.92 -14.52
C GLY A 147 -2.95 -9.45 -15.87
N GLU A 148 -2.28 -8.43 -16.42
CA GLU A 148 -2.66 -7.90 -17.73
C GLU A 148 -2.35 -8.86 -18.87
N ASN A 149 -1.37 -9.74 -18.67
CA ASN A 149 -0.96 -10.67 -19.71
C ASN A 149 -1.83 -11.92 -19.76
N LYS A 150 -2.86 -11.98 -18.95
CA LYS A 150 -3.81 -13.09 -18.97
C LYS A 150 -5.08 -12.71 -19.77
#